data_fd196d47f9dd9a573963983005f1f8e4
#
_entry.id   fd196d47f9dd9a573963983005f1f8e4
#
_cell.length_a   1.000
_cell.length_b   1.000
_cell.length_c   1.000
_cell.angle_alpha   90.00
_cell.angle_beta   90.00
_cell.angle_gamma   90.00
#
_symmetry.space_group_name_H-M   'P 1'
#
loop_
_entity.id
_entity.type
_entity.pdbx_description
1 polymer ?
#
loop_
_entity_poly.entity_id
_entity_poly.type
_entity_poly.pdbx_seq_one_letter_code
_entity_poly.pdbx_strand_id
1 'polypeptide(L)'
;MICVLANNLVLIISGSSIMKRNFKFSKIFYHYHYRPFTIYSFVYKSNFAKVPSEPGSLRNLLQRHRPYSVNREVGEVKLGEVATSVGSTLSKNLPQGSLGLQKQSGKEMNIVLTEQESEVCNILRKVTAYLKETKQLPLVELRIAGGWVRDKLLQFECHDLDVAINSLTGSDFANYIKEFLDKEGDNNNKVKIHVIESNPEKSKHLETATTNLCGLDIDFVNLRKEVYEDSRIPVSLEYGTPEDDAYRRDITINALFYNIHTGQVEDFTKKGISDLREGLIRTPLPSCKTFKDDPLRVLRCIRFASRFHFKIVDDVKDVIVKDESIKVALNKKISRERVGIEIDKMIKGPDPVQAIDLIVNLGLYDVVFSPPPQENIVSGNLRAPKFCLIVAKILSWLLSNESKDYNVHTIFHQLNENEKRALYLAAYALPYKDMTYTEKGISQPVYQYVIRESIKFSNDDVNKIKKLLSSIDFVIKTVSQNNEVLTDRRGLGLCIRELNSDWPTTLLFALSNELIPKFEYMDQVKENKEIKEINNKYTKFIERIYELKLEKVYSEKHLLNQMVLDLNC
;
A
#
# COMPACT_ATOMS: atom_id res chain seq x y z
N MET A 1 12.85 -42.45 -23.79
CA MET A 1 11.69 -41.62 -24.19
C MET A 1 11.61 -40.45 -23.22
N ILE A 2 11.69 -39.24 -23.72
CA ILE A 2 11.63 -38.02 -22.90
C ILE A 2 10.24 -37.43 -23.06
N CYS A 3 9.49 -37.31 -22.02
CA CYS A 3 8.19 -36.65 -22.02
C CYS A 3 8.26 -35.34 -21.23
N VAL A 4 7.97 -34.23 -21.88
CA VAL A 4 7.93 -32.91 -21.27
C VAL A 4 6.48 -32.53 -21.05
N LEU A 5 6.03 -32.42 -19.83
CA LEU A 5 4.73 -31.85 -19.48
C LEU A 5 4.93 -30.38 -19.10
N ALA A 6 4.01 -29.53 -19.52
CA ALA A 6 4.13 -28.07 -19.60
C ALA A 6 4.50 -27.34 -18.31
N ASN A 7 4.45 -27.95 -17.15
CA ASN A 7 4.81 -27.30 -15.88
C ASN A 7 5.71 -28.09 -14.93
N ASN A 8 6.11 -29.31 -15.32
CA ASN A 8 7.06 -30.11 -14.54
C ASN A 8 7.89 -30.98 -15.50
N LEU A 9 9.19 -30.85 -15.45
CA LEU A 9 10.11 -31.68 -16.21
C LEU A 9 10.27 -33.02 -15.49
N VAL A 10 9.64 -34.08 -15.98
CA VAL A 10 9.88 -35.42 -15.50
C VAL A 10 10.72 -36.15 -16.54
N LEU A 11 11.96 -36.47 -16.20
CA LEU A 11 12.84 -37.26 -17.04
C LEU A 11 12.64 -38.75 -16.72
N ILE A 12 12.00 -39.50 -17.61
CA ILE A 12 11.92 -40.95 -17.51
C ILE A 12 12.90 -41.54 -18.53
N ILE A 13 13.96 -42.15 -18.03
CA ILE A 13 14.93 -42.87 -18.88
C ILE A 13 14.60 -44.36 -18.82
N SER A 14 14.06 -44.92 -19.91
CA SER A 14 13.92 -46.35 -20.06
C SER A 14 14.95 -46.87 -21.08
N GLY A 15 15.92 -47.58 -20.62
CA GLY A 15 16.91 -48.22 -21.47
C GLY A 15 17.93 -49.00 -20.67
N SER A 16 18.05 -50.25 -20.96
CA SER A 16 19.01 -51.17 -20.37
C SER A 16 20.43 -50.83 -20.83
N SER A 17 21.26 -50.44 -19.92
CA SER A 17 22.72 -50.37 -19.91
C SER A 17 23.25 -49.01 -19.42
N ILE A 18 23.59 -48.95 -18.17
CA ILE A 18 24.33 -47.82 -17.60
C ILE A 18 25.80 -48.18 -17.62
N MET A 19 26.53 -47.64 -18.58
CA MET A 19 27.99 -47.52 -18.46
C MET A 19 28.32 -46.29 -17.65
N LYS A 20 29.06 -46.48 -16.58
CA LYS A 20 29.67 -45.39 -15.77
C LYS A 20 30.60 -44.56 -16.67
N ARG A 21 30.24 -43.33 -16.97
CA ARG A 21 31.19 -42.29 -17.38
C ARG A 21 30.80 -40.95 -16.72
N ASN A 22 31.80 -40.36 -16.09
CA ASN A 22 31.73 -39.02 -15.53
C ASN A 22 31.40 -38.00 -16.63
N PHE A 23 30.22 -37.40 -16.59
CA PHE A 23 29.89 -36.28 -17.45
C PHE A 23 30.21 -34.97 -16.77
N LYS A 24 31.25 -34.29 -17.26
CA LYS A 24 31.41 -32.85 -17.08
C LYS A 24 30.47 -32.16 -18.04
N PHE A 25 29.46 -31.47 -17.55
CA PHE A 25 28.64 -30.61 -18.41
C PHE A 25 29.39 -29.31 -18.68
N SER A 26 29.81 -29.10 -19.92
CA SER A 26 30.22 -27.81 -20.46
C SER A 26 28.97 -27.00 -20.80
N LYS A 27 29.06 -25.70 -20.58
CA LYS A 27 28.02 -24.72 -20.90
C LYS A 27 27.63 -24.84 -22.38
N ILE A 28 26.39 -25.15 -22.66
CA ILE A 28 25.81 -25.03 -24.01
C ILE A 28 25.16 -23.65 -24.08
N PHE A 29 25.72 -22.77 -24.87
CA PHE A 29 25.15 -21.48 -25.21
C PHE A 29 24.30 -21.65 -26.46
N TYR A 30 23.01 -21.40 -26.36
CA TYR A 30 22.17 -21.10 -27.52
C TYR A 30 22.06 -19.60 -27.67
N HIS A 31 22.63 -19.07 -28.73
CA HIS A 31 22.43 -17.70 -29.16
C HIS A 31 21.10 -17.62 -29.91
N TYR A 32 20.05 -17.16 -29.23
CA TYR A 32 18.95 -16.45 -29.84
C TYR A 32 18.91 -15.07 -29.19
N HIS A 33 18.67 -14.06 -29.97
CA HIS A 33 18.71 -12.65 -29.58
C HIS A 33 17.62 -12.31 -28.54
N TYR A 34 17.69 -12.84 -27.33
CA TYR A 34 16.98 -12.35 -26.14
C TYR A 34 17.62 -12.99 -24.90
N ARG A 35 18.07 -12.14 -23.97
CA ARG A 35 18.63 -12.27 -22.61
C ARG A 35 18.93 -13.69 -22.07
N PRO A 36 20.07 -13.88 -21.39
CA PRO A 36 20.48 -15.17 -20.86
C PRO A 36 19.62 -15.57 -19.65
N PHE A 37 19.00 -16.76 -19.73
CA PHE A 37 18.43 -17.44 -18.58
C PHE A 37 19.53 -18.27 -17.91
N THR A 38 19.73 -18.05 -16.60
CA THR A 38 20.61 -18.89 -15.79
C THR A 38 19.75 -20.01 -15.18
N ILE A 39 19.98 -21.25 -15.59
CA ILE A 39 19.33 -22.42 -14.99
C ILE A 39 20.24 -22.91 -13.87
N TYR A 40 19.75 -22.87 -12.63
CA TYR A 40 20.38 -23.53 -11.49
C TYR A 40 19.87 -24.96 -11.38
N SER A 41 20.76 -25.95 -11.47
CA SER A 41 20.43 -27.34 -11.16
C SER A 41 20.75 -27.62 -9.69
N PHE A 42 19.75 -28.05 -8.93
CA PHE A 42 19.95 -28.56 -7.57
C PHE A 42 20.33 -30.02 -7.63
N VAL A 43 21.46 -30.38 -7.02
CA VAL A 43 21.86 -31.77 -6.80
C VAL A 43 21.43 -32.18 -5.40
N TYR A 44 20.42 -33.03 -5.31
CA TYR A 44 20.09 -33.70 -4.05
C TYR A 44 20.98 -34.95 -3.91
N LYS A 45 21.79 -34.99 -2.84
CA LYS A 45 22.44 -36.23 -2.42
C LYS A 45 21.45 -37.05 -1.60
N SER A 46 20.80 -38.05 -2.20
CA SER A 46 20.10 -39.08 -1.45
C SER A 46 20.95 -40.36 -1.46
N ASN A 47 21.23 -40.89 -0.26
CA ASN A 47 21.78 -42.21 -0.11
C ASN A 47 20.73 -43.25 -0.52
N PHE A 48 20.93 -43.91 -1.65
CA PHE A 48 20.08 -45.04 -2.06
C PHE A 48 20.70 -46.34 -1.56
N ALA A 49 19.97 -47.02 -0.69
CA ALA A 49 20.15 -48.45 -0.42
C ALA A 49 19.69 -49.28 -1.60
N LYS A 50 20.35 -50.44 -1.81
CA LYS A 50 20.14 -51.37 -2.91
C LYS A 50 18.65 -51.72 -3.09
N VAL A 51 18.17 -51.60 -4.32
CA VAL A 51 16.83 -52.05 -4.77
C VAL A 51 16.91 -53.51 -5.19
N PRO A 52 16.02 -54.41 -4.72
CA PRO A 52 15.91 -55.79 -5.19
C PRO A 52 15.31 -55.85 -6.60
N SER A 53 15.77 -56.77 -7.42
CA SER A 53 15.35 -57.04 -8.79
C SER A 53 14.16 -57.99 -8.80
N GLU A 54 12.93 -57.48 -8.69
CA GLU A 54 11.73 -58.17 -9.20
C GLU A 54 10.60 -57.17 -9.50
N PRO A 55 9.77 -57.38 -10.54
CA PRO A 55 8.77 -56.42 -11.02
C PRO A 55 7.45 -56.58 -10.27
N GLY A 56 7.38 -55.99 -9.08
CA GLY A 56 6.17 -55.86 -8.29
C GLY A 56 5.68 -54.42 -8.25
N SER A 57 4.46 -54.26 -8.69
CA SER A 57 3.73 -53.04 -9.00
C SER A 57 4.14 -51.77 -8.20
N LEU A 58 4.38 -50.70 -8.94
CA LEU A 58 4.58 -49.32 -8.45
C LEU A 58 3.48 -48.81 -7.46
N ARG A 59 2.35 -49.50 -7.41
CA ARG A 59 1.27 -49.15 -6.48
C ARG A 59 1.62 -49.34 -5.00
N ASN A 60 2.52 -50.27 -4.66
CA ASN A 60 2.85 -50.55 -3.26
C ASN A 60 3.92 -49.61 -2.67
N LEU A 61 4.65 -48.86 -3.50
CA LEU A 61 5.65 -47.89 -3.02
C LEU A 61 5.04 -46.53 -2.62
N LEU A 62 3.90 -46.19 -3.22
CA LEU A 62 3.21 -44.91 -2.90
C LEU A 62 2.33 -44.97 -1.65
N GLN A 63 2.10 -46.15 -1.09
CA GLN A 63 1.28 -46.32 0.12
C GLN A 63 2.08 -46.28 1.45
N ARG A 64 3.43 -46.17 1.41
CA ARG A 64 4.26 -46.22 2.66
C ARG A 64 4.78 -44.90 3.18
N HIS A 65 4.43 -43.78 2.59
CA HIS A 65 4.75 -42.45 3.16
C HIS A 65 3.43 -41.72 3.43
N ARG A 66 2.82 -42.00 4.58
CA ARG A 66 1.81 -41.09 5.19
C ARG A 66 2.58 -39.95 5.86
N PRO A 67 2.23 -38.69 5.59
CA PRO A 67 2.69 -37.60 6.43
C PRO A 67 2.03 -37.72 7.81
N TYR A 68 2.78 -37.43 8.84
CA TYR A 68 2.30 -37.37 10.22
C TYR A 68 1.11 -36.42 10.32
N SER A 69 -0.04 -36.97 10.68
CA SER A 69 -1.23 -36.19 11.01
C SER A 69 -1.03 -35.59 12.41
N VAL A 70 -0.92 -34.28 12.49
CA VAL A 70 -1.12 -33.58 13.75
C VAL A 70 -2.61 -33.53 13.99
N ASN A 71 -3.09 -34.29 14.96
CA ASN A 71 -4.45 -34.17 15.49
C ASN A 71 -4.62 -32.76 16.06
N ARG A 72 -5.39 -31.93 15.36
CA ARG A 72 -6.06 -30.77 15.93
C ARG A 72 -7.55 -31.08 15.91
N GLU A 73 -8.09 -31.37 17.06
CA GLU A 73 -9.52 -31.22 17.30
C GLU A 73 -9.84 -29.73 17.17
N VAL A 74 -10.43 -29.36 16.04
CA VAL A 74 -11.04 -28.04 15.85
C VAL A 74 -12.55 -28.29 15.94
N GLY A 75 -13.13 -27.89 17.05
CA GLY A 75 -14.60 -27.82 17.17
C GLY A 75 -15.13 -26.88 16.08
N GLU A 76 -16.10 -27.35 15.31
CA GLU A 76 -16.86 -26.53 14.37
C GLU A 76 -17.61 -25.44 15.13
N VAL A 77 -17.09 -24.21 15.07
CA VAL A 77 -17.85 -23.01 15.42
C VAL A 77 -18.53 -22.54 14.15
N LYS A 78 -19.85 -22.59 14.12
CA LYS A 78 -20.68 -22.04 13.05
C LYS A 78 -20.39 -20.54 12.89
N LEU A 79 -19.66 -20.17 11.84
CA LEU A 79 -19.43 -18.81 11.37
C LEU A 79 -20.68 -18.30 10.63
N GLY A 80 -21.70 -17.88 11.37
CA GLY A 80 -22.94 -17.48 10.74
C GLY A 80 -23.54 -16.14 11.19
N GLU A 81 -23.24 -15.63 12.36
CA GLU A 81 -24.04 -14.51 12.90
C GLU A 81 -23.28 -13.35 13.58
N VAL A 82 -21.94 -13.31 13.57
CA VAL A 82 -21.18 -12.24 14.26
C VAL A 82 -20.74 -11.09 13.35
N ALA A 83 -20.88 -11.24 12.03
CA ALA A 83 -20.36 -10.25 11.08
C ALA A 83 -21.26 -9.00 10.87
N THR A 84 -22.49 -8.98 11.38
CA THR A 84 -23.46 -7.90 11.09
C THR A 84 -23.62 -6.85 12.18
N SER A 85 -23.13 -7.07 13.40
CA SER A 85 -23.31 -6.10 14.50
C SER A 85 -22.15 -5.11 14.70
N VAL A 86 -20.94 -5.40 14.21
CA VAL A 86 -19.76 -4.53 14.41
C VAL A 86 -19.72 -3.35 13.45
N GLY A 87 -20.46 -3.42 12.33
CA GLY A 87 -20.49 -2.35 11.33
C GLY A 87 -21.32 -1.11 11.69
N SER A 88 -22.20 -1.17 12.67
CA SER A 88 -23.17 -0.10 12.93
C SER A 88 -22.80 0.89 14.03
N THR A 89 -21.83 0.59 14.86
CA THR A 89 -21.45 1.45 16.01
C THR A 89 -20.21 2.33 15.73
N LEU A 90 -19.37 1.96 14.76
CA LEU A 90 -18.19 2.72 14.37
C LEU A 90 -18.47 3.90 13.43
N SER A 91 -19.68 4.04 12.90
CA SER A 91 -20.04 5.10 11.94
C SER A 91 -20.41 6.43 12.59
N LYS A 92 -20.38 6.58 13.91
CA LYS A 92 -20.90 7.79 14.58
C LYS A 92 -19.88 8.87 14.93
N ASN A 93 -18.59 8.60 14.87
CA ASN A 93 -17.57 9.57 15.29
C ASN A 93 -16.37 9.64 14.32
N LEU A 94 -16.63 9.89 13.04
CA LEU A 94 -15.59 10.25 12.06
C LEU A 94 -15.35 11.76 12.07
N PRO A 95 -14.11 12.24 11.78
CA PRO A 95 -13.82 13.68 11.69
C PRO A 95 -14.78 14.37 10.72
N GLN A 96 -15.19 15.59 11.03
CA GLN A 96 -16.24 16.33 10.30
C GLN A 96 -16.02 16.51 8.77
N GLY A 97 -14.86 16.15 8.22
CA GLY A 97 -14.58 16.14 6.78
C GLY A 97 -15.10 14.90 6.03
N SER A 98 -15.42 13.79 6.70
CA SER A 98 -15.87 12.53 6.07
C SER A 98 -17.38 12.26 6.24
N LEU A 99 -18.07 13.08 7.01
CA LEU A 99 -19.51 12.93 7.33
C LEU A 99 -20.46 13.46 6.26
N GLY A 100 -19.95 14.05 5.16
CA GLY A 100 -20.76 14.59 4.06
C GLY A 100 -21.52 13.54 3.23
N LEU A 101 -21.18 12.25 3.35
CA LEU A 101 -21.74 11.18 2.52
C LEU A 101 -22.87 10.37 3.16
N GLN A 102 -23.41 10.81 4.32
CA GLN A 102 -24.62 10.19 4.83
C GLN A 102 -25.79 10.50 3.89
N LYS A 103 -26.15 9.48 3.07
CA LYS A 103 -27.42 9.38 2.32
C LYS A 103 -28.01 10.71 1.82
N GLN A 104 -27.36 11.34 0.87
CA GLN A 104 -28.06 12.29 0.00
C GLN A 104 -28.78 11.50 -1.11
N SER A 105 -29.82 10.75 -0.74
CA SER A 105 -30.76 10.20 -1.70
C SER A 105 -31.52 11.38 -2.31
N GLY A 106 -31.13 11.77 -3.53
CA GLY A 106 -31.91 12.72 -4.32
C GLY A 106 -31.20 13.99 -4.82
N LYS A 107 -29.98 14.30 -4.38
CA LYS A 107 -29.24 15.43 -4.98
C LYS A 107 -28.57 15.01 -6.28
N GLU A 108 -28.83 15.72 -7.36
CA GLU A 108 -28.03 15.57 -8.59
C GLU A 108 -26.57 15.83 -8.28
N MET A 109 -25.69 14.92 -8.71
CA MET A 109 -24.24 15.05 -8.55
C MET A 109 -23.72 15.93 -9.68
N ASN A 110 -23.73 17.26 -9.47
CA ASN A 110 -23.27 18.24 -10.44
C ASN A 110 -21.86 18.73 -10.07
N ILE A 111 -21.02 18.92 -11.08
CA ILE A 111 -19.71 19.54 -10.91
C ILE A 111 -19.88 21.06 -10.94
N VAL A 112 -19.33 21.71 -9.91
CA VAL A 112 -19.19 23.17 -9.86
C VAL A 112 -17.70 23.47 -10.10
N LEU A 113 -17.43 24.19 -11.20
CA LEU A 113 -16.08 24.66 -11.54
C LEU A 113 -15.72 25.87 -10.68
N THR A 114 -14.48 25.97 -10.25
CA THR A 114 -13.90 27.21 -9.72
C THR A 114 -13.76 28.26 -10.83
N GLU A 115 -13.48 29.51 -10.48
CA GLU A 115 -13.24 30.57 -11.48
C GLU A 115 -12.08 30.18 -12.42
N GLN A 116 -10.97 29.72 -11.85
CA GLN A 116 -9.79 29.28 -12.63
C GLN A 116 -10.11 28.09 -13.54
N GLU A 117 -10.83 27.08 -13.06
CA GLU A 117 -11.25 25.93 -13.86
C GLU A 117 -12.21 26.33 -14.99
N SER A 118 -13.13 27.28 -14.72
CA SER A 118 -14.02 27.84 -15.72
C SER A 118 -13.27 28.58 -16.81
N GLU A 119 -12.26 29.37 -16.43
CA GLU A 119 -11.42 30.12 -17.38
C GLU A 119 -10.60 29.16 -18.24
N VAL A 120 -9.95 28.13 -17.62
CA VAL A 120 -9.25 27.07 -18.36
C VAL A 120 -10.20 26.39 -19.37
N CYS A 121 -11.37 25.94 -18.93
CA CYS A 121 -12.33 25.29 -19.83
C CYS A 121 -12.79 26.22 -20.97
N ASN A 122 -12.88 27.52 -20.72
CA ASN A 122 -13.23 28.50 -21.73
C ASN A 122 -12.12 28.70 -22.77
N ILE A 123 -10.86 28.83 -22.31
CA ILE A 123 -9.68 28.89 -23.21
C ILE A 123 -9.62 27.62 -24.07
N LEU A 124 -9.74 26.44 -23.47
CA LEU A 124 -9.67 25.18 -24.19
C LEU A 124 -10.76 25.04 -25.25
N ARG A 125 -11.99 25.49 -24.96
CA ARG A 125 -13.09 25.55 -25.95
C ARG A 125 -12.79 26.52 -27.10
N LYS A 126 -12.25 27.71 -26.83
CA LYS A 126 -11.82 28.66 -27.87
C LYS A 126 -10.71 28.09 -28.76
N VAL A 127 -9.74 27.41 -28.17
CA VAL A 127 -8.67 26.75 -28.94
C VAL A 127 -9.25 25.68 -29.87
N THR A 128 -10.16 24.83 -29.40
CA THR A 128 -10.76 23.81 -30.28
C THR A 128 -11.59 24.40 -31.39
N ALA A 129 -12.29 25.52 -31.15
CA ALA A 129 -13.01 26.28 -32.20
C ALA A 129 -12.01 26.88 -33.23
N TYR A 130 -10.93 27.49 -32.75
CA TYR A 130 -9.84 28.00 -33.59
C TYR A 130 -9.25 26.93 -34.50
N LEU A 131 -8.98 25.72 -33.96
CA LEU A 131 -8.45 24.60 -34.73
C LEU A 131 -9.40 24.17 -35.85
N LYS A 132 -10.70 24.13 -35.57
CA LYS A 132 -11.73 23.76 -36.53
C LYS A 132 -11.86 24.83 -37.65
N GLU A 133 -11.93 26.10 -37.28
CA GLU A 133 -12.22 27.19 -38.22
C GLU A 133 -11.00 27.61 -39.03
N THR A 134 -9.83 27.70 -38.38
CA THR A 134 -8.61 28.26 -39.00
C THR A 134 -7.67 27.18 -39.55
N LYS A 135 -7.55 26.05 -38.85
CA LYS A 135 -6.65 24.95 -39.25
C LYS A 135 -7.38 23.86 -40.03
N GLN A 136 -8.71 23.89 -40.09
CA GLN A 136 -9.55 22.87 -40.74
C GLN A 136 -9.29 21.46 -40.24
N LEU A 137 -8.87 21.33 -38.95
CA LEU A 137 -8.66 20.05 -38.31
C LEU A 137 -10.00 19.37 -37.95
N PRO A 138 -10.02 18.03 -37.85
CA PRO A 138 -11.18 17.30 -37.33
C PRO A 138 -11.61 17.86 -35.96
N LEU A 139 -12.86 17.58 -35.58
CA LEU A 139 -13.36 18.00 -34.28
C LEU A 139 -12.49 17.44 -33.13
N VAL A 140 -11.84 18.35 -32.40
CA VAL A 140 -11.07 18.02 -31.20
C VAL A 140 -12.01 18.07 -30.00
N GLU A 141 -12.27 16.94 -29.40
CA GLU A 141 -13.06 16.83 -28.18
C GLU A 141 -12.15 16.67 -26.97
N LEU A 142 -12.45 17.43 -25.93
CA LEU A 142 -11.68 17.47 -24.69
C LEU A 142 -12.52 17.01 -23.51
N ARG A 143 -11.92 16.17 -22.67
CA ARG A 143 -12.54 15.66 -21.45
C ARG A 143 -11.56 15.74 -20.29
N ILE A 144 -11.98 16.29 -19.17
CA ILE A 144 -11.23 16.10 -17.92
C ILE A 144 -11.53 14.70 -17.41
N ALA A 145 -10.51 13.94 -17.03
CA ALA A 145 -10.61 12.51 -16.78
C ALA A 145 -10.29 12.11 -15.34
N GLY A 146 -10.91 11.06 -14.84
CA GLY A 146 -10.45 10.28 -13.70
C GLY A 146 -10.59 10.94 -12.33
N GLY A 147 -9.46 11.13 -11.66
CA GLY A 147 -9.42 11.53 -10.25
C GLY A 147 -10.09 12.85 -9.96
N TRP A 148 -9.89 13.84 -10.82
CA TRP A 148 -10.51 15.16 -10.68
C TRP A 148 -12.05 15.08 -10.70
N VAL A 149 -12.64 14.33 -11.65
CA VAL A 149 -14.11 14.18 -11.75
C VAL A 149 -14.67 13.55 -10.49
N ARG A 150 -14.06 12.47 -10.01
CA ARG A 150 -14.45 11.80 -8.77
C ARG A 150 -14.36 12.75 -7.58
N ASP A 151 -13.23 13.44 -7.41
CA ASP A 151 -12.97 14.29 -6.24
C ASP A 151 -13.92 15.50 -6.25
N LYS A 152 -14.21 16.11 -7.42
CA LYS A 152 -15.24 17.16 -7.55
C LYS A 152 -16.64 16.70 -7.18
N LEU A 153 -17.06 15.50 -7.64
CA LEU A 153 -18.36 14.94 -7.28
C LEU A 153 -18.46 14.61 -5.78
N LEU A 154 -17.34 14.32 -5.13
CA LEU A 154 -17.23 14.13 -3.68
C LEU A 154 -17.01 15.44 -2.90
N GLN A 155 -16.95 16.59 -3.58
CA GLN A 155 -16.70 17.92 -3.01
C GLN A 155 -15.31 18.03 -2.33
N PHE A 156 -14.33 17.29 -2.81
CA PHE A 156 -12.92 17.44 -2.42
C PHE A 156 -12.21 18.45 -3.33
N GLU A 157 -11.24 19.13 -2.79
CA GLU A 157 -10.31 19.94 -3.59
C GLU A 157 -9.41 19.03 -4.43
N CYS A 158 -9.22 19.40 -5.68
CA CYS A 158 -8.34 18.72 -6.61
C CYS A 158 -7.64 19.75 -7.50
N HIS A 159 -6.34 19.62 -7.65
CA HIS A 159 -5.52 20.54 -8.43
C HIS A 159 -4.94 19.89 -9.70
N ASP A 160 -5.00 18.58 -9.83
CA ASP A 160 -4.44 17.82 -10.95
C ASP A 160 -5.50 17.66 -12.04
N LEU A 161 -5.37 18.40 -13.16
CA LEU A 161 -6.27 18.29 -14.30
C LEU A 161 -5.66 17.42 -15.40
N ASP A 162 -6.14 16.19 -15.53
CA ASP A 162 -5.84 15.30 -16.66
C ASP A 162 -6.84 15.58 -17.80
N VAL A 163 -6.43 16.26 -18.87
CA VAL A 163 -7.28 16.54 -20.02
C VAL A 163 -7.00 15.52 -21.14
N ALA A 164 -7.97 14.66 -21.37
CA ALA A 164 -7.93 13.66 -22.43
C ALA A 164 -8.35 14.26 -23.78
N ILE A 165 -7.57 13.98 -24.82
CA ILE A 165 -7.74 14.47 -26.19
C ILE A 165 -8.03 13.29 -27.12
N ASN A 166 -9.01 13.43 -28.03
CA ASN A 166 -9.42 12.35 -28.92
C ASN A 166 -8.57 12.17 -30.18
N SER A 167 -7.95 13.24 -30.71
CA SER A 167 -7.42 13.23 -32.09
C SER A 167 -6.06 13.89 -32.30
N LEU A 168 -5.45 14.48 -31.26
CA LEU A 168 -4.13 15.13 -31.32
C LEU A 168 -3.24 14.59 -30.22
N THR A 169 -1.92 14.73 -30.39
CA THR A 169 -0.99 14.48 -29.29
C THR A 169 -1.10 15.60 -28.25
N GLY A 170 -0.72 15.29 -27.00
CA GLY A 170 -0.70 16.30 -25.93
C GLY A 170 0.22 17.47 -26.26
N SER A 171 1.39 17.21 -26.88
CA SER A 171 2.34 18.23 -27.28
C SER A 171 1.84 19.12 -28.43
N ASP A 172 1.21 18.51 -29.44
CA ASP A 172 0.64 19.29 -30.54
C ASP A 172 -0.44 20.23 -30.02
N PHE A 173 -1.34 19.69 -29.16
CA PHE A 173 -2.43 20.50 -28.60
C PHE A 173 -1.89 21.63 -27.71
N ALA A 174 -0.89 21.37 -26.87
CA ALA A 174 -0.24 22.39 -26.05
C ALA A 174 0.41 23.50 -26.91
N ASN A 175 1.05 23.14 -28.05
CA ASN A 175 1.59 24.10 -28.99
C ASN A 175 0.50 24.96 -29.65
N TYR A 176 -0.66 24.38 -29.96
CA TYR A 176 -1.80 25.15 -30.48
C TYR A 176 -2.40 26.10 -29.44
N ILE A 177 -2.42 25.72 -28.16
CA ILE A 177 -2.81 26.64 -27.09
C ILE A 177 -1.88 27.86 -27.09
N LYS A 178 -0.58 27.64 -27.16
CA LYS A 178 0.41 28.72 -27.21
C LYS A 178 0.21 29.62 -28.42
N GLU A 179 0.07 29.02 -29.62
CA GLU A 179 -0.18 29.77 -30.86
C GLU A 179 -1.47 30.64 -30.75
N PHE A 180 -2.52 30.09 -30.18
CA PHE A 180 -3.78 30.80 -29.98
C PHE A 180 -3.64 32.01 -29.04
N LEU A 181 -3.00 31.80 -27.88
CA LEU A 181 -2.82 32.85 -26.88
C LEU A 181 -1.88 33.96 -27.37
N ASP A 182 -0.82 33.61 -28.14
CA ASP A 182 0.07 34.58 -28.76
C ASP A 182 -0.67 35.47 -29.78
N LYS A 183 -1.65 34.93 -30.51
CA LYS A 183 -2.51 35.68 -31.44
C LYS A 183 -3.49 36.60 -30.77
N GLU A 184 -4.12 36.15 -29.68
CA GLU A 184 -5.05 36.96 -28.89
C GLU A 184 -4.37 38.09 -28.12
N GLY A 185 -3.04 38.10 -28.07
CA GLY A 185 -2.25 39.11 -27.35
C GLY A 185 -2.30 38.96 -25.84
N ASP A 186 -2.67 37.79 -25.35
CA ASP A 186 -2.74 37.49 -23.92
C ASP A 186 -1.33 37.26 -23.32
N ASN A 187 -0.69 38.36 -22.96
CA ASN A 187 0.63 38.35 -22.34
C ASN A 187 0.61 37.85 -20.87
N ASN A 188 -0.56 37.71 -20.26
CA ASN A 188 -0.69 37.27 -18.86
C ASN A 188 -0.58 35.76 -18.72
N ASN A 189 -0.98 35.01 -19.73
CA ASN A 189 -0.91 33.55 -19.75
C ASN A 189 0.33 33.06 -20.55
N LYS A 190 1.54 33.26 -20.01
CA LYS A 190 2.75 32.68 -20.61
C LYS A 190 2.76 31.16 -20.41
N VAL A 191 2.33 30.45 -21.43
CA VAL A 191 2.30 28.98 -21.44
C VAL A 191 3.73 28.43 -21.50
N LYS A 192 4.14 27.72 -20.43
CA LYS A 192 5.35 26.90 -20.43
C LYS A 192 4.94 25.46 -20.69
N ILE A 193 5.44 24.89 -21.77
CA ILE A 193 5.11 23.50 -22.12
C ILE A 193 6.27 22.61 -21.68
N HIS A 194 5.98 21.62 -20.87
CA HIS A 194 6.90 20.56 -20.50
C HIS A 194 6.41 19.25 -21.14
N VAL A 195 7.16 18.78 -22.12
CA VAL A 195 6.85 17.51 -22.79
C VAL A 195 7.60 16.39 -22.08
N ILE A 196 6.86 15.38 -21.63
CA ILE A 196 7.41 14.13 -21.12
C ILE A 196 7.32 13.11 -22.24
N GLU A 197 8.46 12.87 -22.92
CA GLU A 197 8.54 11.91 -24.02
C GLU A 197 8.13 10.50 -23.59
N SER A 198 7.58 9.75 -24.52
CA SER A 198 7.28 8.35 -24.32
C SER A 198 8.55 7.55 -24.01
N ASN A 199 8.49 6.71 -22.99
CA ASN A 199 9.57 5.79 -22.65
C ASN A 199 8.97 4.38 -22.40
N PRO A 200 8.96 3.53 -23.42
CA PRO A 200 8.36 2.18 -23.34
C PRO A 200 8.98 1.34 -22.22
N GLU A 201 10.28 1.47 -21.95
CA GLU A 201 10.96 0.71 -20.90
C GLU A 201 10.47 1.08 -19.48
N LYS A 202 9.97 2.32 -19.31
CA LYS A 202 9.42 2.83 -18.06
C LYS A 202 7.88 2.80 -18.01
N SER A 203 7.24 2.05 -18.91
CA SER A 203 5.75 2.00 -19.04
C SER A 203 5.11 3.34 -19.41
N LYS A 204 5.87 4.24 -20.03
CA LYS A 204 5.40 5.52 -20.57
C LYS A 204 5.34 5.41 -22.08
N HIS A 205 4.30 4.80 -22.59
CA HIS A 205 4.18 4.50 -24.03
C HIS A 205 3.57 5.64 -24.85
N LEU A 206 2.93 6.60 -24.19
CA LEU A 206 2.40 7.80 -24.83
C LEU A 206 3.02 9.03 -24.19
N GLU A 207 3.25 10.00 -25.03
CA GLU A 207 3.71 11.33 -24.65
C GLU A 207 2.63 12.03 -23.80
N THR A 208 3.06 12.71 -22.75
CA THR A 208 2.22 13.57 -21.94
C THR A 208 2.81 14.97 -21.99
N ALA A 209 2.00 15.97 -22.30
CA ALA A 209 2.41 17.36 -22.24
C ALA A 209 1.79 18.04 -21.03
N THR A 210 2.62 18.57 -20.15
CA THR A 210 2.18 19.35 -18.99
C THR A 210 2.33 20.83 -19.30
N THR A 211 1.31 21.61 -18.97
CA THR A 211 1.35 23.07 -19.05
C THR A 211 0.67 23.71 -17.86
N ASN A 212 1.04 24.96 -17.56
CA ASN A 212 0.33 25.77 -16.57
C ASN A 212 -0.56 26.78 -17.29
N LEU A 213 -1.86 26.78 -16.96
CA LEU A 213 -2.86 27.69 -17.52
C LEU A 213 -3.69 28.27 -16.37
N CYS A 214 -3.84 29.58 -16.31
CA CYS A 214 -4.58 30.26 -15.23
C CYS A 214 -4.14 29.85 -13.82
N GLY A 215 -2.86 29.45 -13.63
CA GLY A 215 -2.31 28.99 -12.36
C GLY A 215 -2.60 27.53 -12.02
N LEU A 216 -3.24 26.77 -12.91
CA LEU A 216 -3.46 25.33 -12.76
C LEU A 216 -2.52 24.53 -13.65
N ASP A 217 -1.96 23.45 -13.11
CA ASP A 217 -1.17 22.50 -13.87
C ASP A 217 -2.12 21.53 -14.60
N ILE A 218 -1.93 21.40 -15.91
CA ILE A 218 -2.78 20.60 -16.79
C ILE A 218 -1.92 19.58 -17.51
N ASP A 219 -2.27 18.31 -17.37
CA ASP A 219 -1.68 17.21 -18.09
C ASP A 219 -2.54 16.83 -19.29
N PHE A 220 -2.02 17.04 -20.50
CA PHE A 220 -2.67 16.61 -21.73
C PHE A 220 -2.29 15.18 -22.05
N VAL A 221 -3.29 14.31 -22.09
CA VAL A 221 -3.13 12.88 -22.34
C VAL A 221 -4.02 12.42 -23.49
N ASN A 222 -3.60 11.38 -24.20
CA ASN A 222 -4.47 10.79 -25.22
C ASN A 222 -5.39 9.74 -24.64
N LEU A 223 -6.60 9.67 -25.17
CA LEU A 223 -7.48 8.51 -24.98
C LEU A 223 -6.80 7.29 -25.57
N ARG A 224 -6.77 6.20 -24.86
CA ARG A 224 -6.01 5.02 -25.27
C ARG A 224 -6.77 3.71 -25.05
N LYS A 225 -6.52 2.81 -25.98
CA LYS A 225 -6.85 1.40 -25.88
C LYS A 225 -5.58 0.62 -25.60
N GLU A 226 -5.60 -0.19 -24.57
CA GLU A 226 -4.46 -0.98 -24.11
C GLU A 226 -4.73 -2.46 -24.38
N VAL A 227 -3.77 -3.14 -25.02
CA VAL A 227 -3.82 -4.59 -25.22
C VAL A 227 -2.71 -5.21 -24.38
N TYR A 228 -3.09 -6.10 -23.49
CA TYR A 228 -2.18 -6.82 -22.60
C TYR A 228 -2.05 -8.27 -23.02
N GLU A 229 -0.85 -8.81 -22.94
CA GLU A 229 -0.55 -10.23 -23.04
C GLU A 229 -0.04 -10.73 -21.68
N ASP A 230 1.14 -11.36 -21.63
CA ASP A 230 1.68 -11.93 -20.39
C ASP A 230 2.39 -10.93 -19.46
N SER A 231 2.47 -9.67 -19.83
CA SER A 231 3.15 -8.62 -19.05
C SER A 231 2.19 -7.52 -18.61
N ARG A 232 2.54 -6.81 -17.53
CA ARG A 232 1.84 -5.58 -17.08
C ARG A 232 2.06 -4.37 -18.00
N ILE A 233 2.96 -4.47 -18.96
CA ILE A 233 3.21 -3.47 -19.97
C ILE A 233 2.37 -3.83 -21.17
N PRO A 234 1.46 -2.95 -21.64
CA PRO A 234 0.68 -3.22 -22.83
C PRO A 234 1.59 -3.52 -24.04
N VAL A 235 1.22 -4.52 -24.81
CA VAL A 235 1.97 -4.91 -26.02
C VAL A 235 1.72 -3.92 -27.15
N SER A 236 0.49 -3.38 -27.20
CA SER A 236 0.14 -2.28 -28.10
C SER A 236 -0.66 -1.22 -27.36
N LEU A 237 -0.42 -0.01 -27.78
CA LEU A 237 -1.14 1.18 -27.37
C LEU A 237 -1.65 1.86 -28.61
N GLU A 238 -2.96 1.92 -28.74
CA GLU A 238 -3.65 2.55 -29.83
C GLU A 238 -4.44 3.75 -29.30
N TYR A 239 -4.71 4.73 -30.16
CA TYR A 239 -5.69 5.75 -29.85
C TYR A 239 -7.05 5.06 -29.64
N GLY A 240 -7.66 5.30 -28.48
CA GLY A 240 -8.92 4.71 -28.08
C GLY A 240 -10.06 5.69 -28.07
N THR A 241 -11.24 5.17 -27.91
CA THR A 241 -12.44 5.97 -27.60
C THR A 241 -12.48 6.30 -26.10
N PRO A 242 -13.31 7.25 -25.65
CA PRO A 242 -13.55 7.48 -24.22
C PRO A 242 -14.04 6.22 -23.48
N GLU A 243 -14.78 5.35 -24.16
CA GLU A 243 -15.22 4.07 -23.64
C GLU A 243 -14.04 3.11 -23.42
N ASP A 244 -13.15 2.95 -24.43
CA ASP A 244 -11.95 2.13 -24.30
C ASP A 244 -11.10 2.59 -23.11
N ASP A 245 -10.90 3.91 -22.97
CA ASP A 245 -10.13 4.50 -21.86
C ASP A 245 -10.80 4.30 -20.51
N ALA A 246 -12.14 4.34 -20.42
CA ALA A 246 -12.89 4.05 -19.20
C ALA A 246 -12.70 2.59 -18.75
N TYR A 247 -12.83 1.65 -19.67
CA TYR A 247 -12.77 0.23 -19.33
C TYR A 247 -11.37 -0.27 -18.98
N ARG A 248 -10.30 0.38 -19.45
CA ARG A 248 -8.92 0.00 -19.07
C ARG A 248 -8.50 0.47 -17.68
N ARG A 249 -9.29 1.34 -17.01
CA ARG A 249 -8.95 1.90 -15.69
C ARG A 249 -9.11 0.88 -14.57
N ASP A 250 -8.60 1.24 -13.39
CA ASP A 250 -8.57 0.38 -12.21
C ASP A 250 -9.94 0.15 -11.56
N ILE A 251 -10.69 1.25 -11.36
CA ILE A 251 -12.00 1.23 -10.70
C ILE A 251 -12.99 2.17 -11.40
N THR A 252 -14.28 1.85 -11.31
CA THR A 252 -15.36 2.56 -11.99
C THR A 252 -15.41 4.03 -11.62
N ILE A 253 -15.21 4.38 -10.36
CA ILE A 253 -15.24 5.76 -9.88
C ILE A 253 -14.07 6.62 -10.40
N ASN A 254 -13.01 6.01 -10.91
CA ASN A 254 -11.90 6.67 -11.58
C ASN A 254 -12.07 6.68 -13.12
N ALA A 255 -13.14 6.08 -13.63
CA ALA A 255 -13.42 5.97 -15.06
C ALA A 255 -14.46 7.01 -15.53
N LEU A 256 -14.72 8.03 -14.73
CA LEU A 256 -15.61 9.13 -15.05
C LEU A 256 -14.87 10.21 -15.83
N PHE A 257 -15.62 10.89 -16.72
CA PHE A 257 -15.12 12.02 -17.50
C PHE A 257 -16.04 13.23 -17.32
N TYR A 258 -15.47 14.42 -17.46
CA TYR A 258 -16.21 15.67 -17.58
C TYR A 258 -15.95 16.24 -18.97
N ASN A 259 -16.98 16.29 -19.79
CA ASN A 259 -16.88 16.83 -21.15
C ASN A 259 -16.83 18.36 -21.08
N ILE A 260 -15.72 18.94 -21.54
CA ILE A 260 -15.46 20.38 -21.49
C ILE A 260 -16.47 21.16 -22.38
N HIS A 261 -16.92 20.54 -23.46
CA HIS A 261 -17.82 21.20 -24.43
C HIS A 261 -19.27 21.24 -23.95
N THR A 262 -19.77 20.13 -23.40
CA THR A 262 -21.17 20.01 -22.93
C THR A 262 -21.35 20.42 -21.47
N GLY A 263 -20.27 20.45 -20.68
CA GLY A 263 -20.35 20.73 -19.25
C GLY A 263 -20.95 19.58 -18.44
N GLN A 264 -20.96 18.36 -18.97
CA GLN A 264 -21.61 17.22 -18.33
C GLN A 264 -20.64 16.11 -17.96
N VAL A 265 -21.01 15.37 -16.92
CA VAL A 265 -20.28 14.15 -16.51
C VAL A 265 -20.72 12.99 -17.41
N GLU A 266 -19.74 12.30 -17.96
CA GLU A 266 -19.93 11.11 -18.80
C GLU A 266 -19.45 9.85 -18.04
N ASP A 267 -20.30 8.83 -17.97
CA ASP A 267 -20.03 7.53 -17.33
C ASP A 267 -20.19 6.39 -18.35
N PHE A 268 -19.12 6.08 -19.06
CA PHE A 268 -19.12 5.03 -20.08
C PHE A 268 -19.23 3.63 -19.47
N THR A 269 -18.85 3.45 -18.21
CA THR A 269 -19.02 2.17 -17.49
C THR A 269 -20.45 1.91 -17.03
N LYS A 270 -21.28 2.94 -17.02
CA LYS A 270 -22.66 2.94 -16.50
C LYS A 270 -22.79 2.54 -15.02
N LYS A 271 -21.66 2.52 -14.30
CA LYS A 271 -21.58 2.14 -12.89
C LYS A 271 -20.80 3.14 -12.03
N GLY A 272 -19.97 4.02 -12.64
CA GLY A 272 -19.10 4.92 -11.91
C GLY A 272 -19.86 5.87 -10.99
N ILE A 273 -20.93 6.50 -11.48
CA ILE A 273 -21.77 7.43 -10.69
C ILE A 273 -22.53 6.68 -9.59
N SER A 274 -23.11 5.50 -9.88
CA SER A 274 -23.80 4.71 -8.85
C SER A 274 -22.85 4.19 -7.78
N ASP A 275 -21.71 3.63 -8.17
CA ASP A 275 -20.68 3.13 -7.25
C ASP A 275 -20.13 4.27 -6.36
N LEU A 276 -19.96 5.49 -6.94
CA LEU A 276 -19.53 6.67 -6.18
C LEU A 276 -20.58 7.07 -5.12
N ARG A 277 -21.87 7.06 -5.48
CA ARG A 277 -22.98 7.39 -4.57
C ARG A 277 -23.17 6.35 -3.48
N GLU A 278 -22.97 5.07 -3.81
CA GLU A 278 -23.14 3.95 -2.88
C GLU A 278 -21.90 3.67 -2.06
N GLY A 279 -20.78 4.31 -2.37
CA GLY A 279 -19.50 4.10 -1.69
C GLY A 279 -18.89 2.72 -2.00
N LEU A 280 -18.86 2.33 -3.27
CA LEU A 280 -18.39 1.04 -3.73
C LEU A 280 -17.10 1.14 -4.55
N ILE A 281 -16.20 0.20 -4.32
CA ILE A 281 -15.00 -0.04 -5.14
C ILE A 281 -15.26 -1.25 -6.02
N ARG A 282 -15.36 -1.00 -7.32
CA ARG A 282 -15.61 -1.99 -8.37
C ARG A 282 -14.69 -1.77 -9.56
N THR A 283 -14.28 -2.82 -10.25
CA THR A 283 -13.50 -2.73 -11.49
C THR A 283 -14.41 -2.56 -12.71
N PRO A 284 -14.02 -1.75 -13.73
CA PRO A 284 -14.81 -1.57 -14.97
C PRO A 284 -14.97 -2.90 -15.74
N LEU A 285 -13.89 -3.66 -15.90
CA LEU A 285 -13.87 -5.01 -16.48
C LEU A 285 -13.99 -6.06 -15.37
N PRO A 286 -14.24 -7.34 -15.71
CA PRO A 286 -14.18 -8.44 -14.76
C PRO A 286 -12.88 -8.39 -13.96
N SER A 287 -12.97 -8.52 -12.62
CA SER A 287 -11.88 -8.29 -11.70
C SER A 287 -10.64 -9.14 -11.99
N CYS A 288 -10.87 -10.40 -12.37
CA CYS A 288 -9.79 -11.31 -12.75
C CYS A 288 -8.97 -10.77 -13.94
N LYS A 289 -9.63 -10.24 -14.99
CA LYS A 289 -8.95 -9.63 -16.14
C LYS A 289 -8.19 -8.36 -15.71
N THR A 290 -8.86 -7.47 -15.00
CA THR A 290 -8.28 -6.20 -14.52
C THR A 290 -7.01 -6.42 -13.71
N PHE A 291 -6.95 -7.44 -12.85
CA PHE A 291 -5.79 -7.73 -12.01
C PHE A 291 -4.70 -8.54 -12.74
N LYS A 292 -5.04 -9.29 -13.77
CA LYS A 292 -4.03 -9.91 -14.65
C LYS A 292 -3.32 -8.90 -15.52
N ASP A 293 -4.04 -7.88 -15.99
CA ASP A 293 -3.48 -6.77 -16.77
C ASP A 293 -2.47 -5.95 -15.92
N ASP A 294 -2.85 -5.47 -14.74
CA ASP A 294 -1.91 -4.86 -13.76
C ASP A 294 -2.25 -5.30 -12.33
N PRO A 295 -1.51 -6.26 -11.76
CA PRO A 295 -1.75 -6.74 -10.40
C PRO A 295 -1.68 -5.66 -9.30
N LEU A 296 -1.00 -4.52 -9.53
CA LEU A 296 -0.97 -3.41 -8.58
C LEU A 296 -2.36 -2.81 -8.33
N ARG A 297 -3.29 -2.98 -9.27
CA ARG A 297 -4.68 -2.52 -9.12
C ARG A 297 -5.37 -3.11 -7.89
N VAL A 298 -4.93 -4.29 -7.43
CA VAL A 298 -5.38 -4.86 -6.14
C VAL A 298 -5.10 -3.91 -4.98
N LEU A 299 -3.85 -3.43 -4.87
CA LEU A 299 -3.46 -2.48 -3.82
C LEU A 299 -4.12 -1.12 -4.01
N ARG A 300 -4.34 -0.70 -5.25
CA ARG A 300 -5.07 0.53 -5.56
C ARG A 300 -6.55 0.44 -5.11
N CYS A 301 -7.22 -0.68 -5.31
CA CYS A 301 -8.58 -0.92 -4.77
C CYS A 301 -8.61 -0.75 -3.25
N ILE A 302 -7.65 -1.35 -2.54
CA ILE A 302 -7.53 -1.23 -1.07
C ILE A 302 -7.27 0.22 -0.67
N ARG A 303 -6.35 0.91 -1.36
CA ARG A 303 -6.03 2.31 -1.08
C ARG A 303 -7.24 3.24 -1.28
N PHE A 304 -8.00 3.06 -2.35
CA PHE A 304 -9.19 3.88 -2.57
C PHE A 304 -10.31 3.52 -1.60
N ALA A 305 -10.46 2.25 -1.23
CA ALA A 305 -11.40 1.84 -0.19
C ALA A 305 -11.09 2.55 1.14
N SER A 306 -9.83 2.53 1.59
CA SER A 306 -9.42 3.20 2.84
C SER A 306 -9.41 4.73 2.74
N ARG A 307 -9.10 5.31 1.56
CA ARG A 307 -9.13 6.76 1.37
C ARG A 307 -10.54 7.35 1.50
N PHE A 308 -11.55 6.65 0.99
CA PHE A 308 -12.92 7.16 0.91
C PHE A 308 -13.88 6.47 1.87
N HIS A 309 -13.41 5.53 2.70
CA HIS A 309 -14.23 4.64 3.55
C HIS A 309 -15.27 3.86 2.73
N PHE A 310 -14.91 3.49 1.50
CA PHE A 310 -15.76 2.73 0.60
C PHE A 310 -15.60 1.22 0.80
N LYS A 311 -16.61 0.47 0.38
CA LYS A 311 -16.62 -0.99 0.46
C LYS A 311 -16.15 -1.59 -0.87
N ILE A 312 -15.19 -2.50 -0.81
CA ILE A 312 -14.85 -3.31 -1.99
C ILE A 312 -15.99 -4.31 -2.20
N VAL A 313 -16.52 -4.38 -3.42
CA VAL A 313 -17.59 -5.34 -3.75
C VAL A 313 -17.10 -6.79 -3.62
N ASP A 314 -18.01 -7.71 -3.30
CA ASP A 314 -17.63 -9.09 -2.98
C ASP A 314 -17.01 -9.82 -4.17
N ASP A 315 -17.45 -9.56 -5.39
CA ASP A 315 -16.85 -10.10 -6.62
C ASP A 315 -15.34 -9.76 -6.71
N VAL A 316 -14.95 -8.54 -6.37
CA VAL A 316 -13.54 -8.11 -6.33
C VAL A 316 -12.77 -8.81 -5.22
N LYS A 317 -13.35 -8.90 -4.01
CA LYS A 317 -12.72 -9.60 -2.87
C LYS A 317 -12.53 -11.08 -3.17
N ASP A 318 -13.56 -11.72 -3.70
CA ASP A 318 -13.55 -13.14 -4.05
C ASP A 318 -12.44 -13.50 -5.01
N VAL A 319 -12.25 -12.68 -6.04
CA VAL A 319 -11.17 -12.88 -7.02
C VAL A 319 -9.80 -12.74 -6.35
N ILE A 320 -9.60 -11.73 -5.49
CA ILE A 320 -8.32 -11.53 -4.78
C ILE A 320 -8.00 -12.71 -3.85
N VAL A 321 -9.01 -13.21 -3.13
CA VAL A 321 -8.83 -14.29 -2.15
C VAL A 321 -8.63 -15.64 -2.85
N LYS A 322 -9.43 -15.94 -3.88
CA LYS A 322 -9.53 -17.27 -4.50
C LYS A 322 -8.52 -17.51 -5.63
N ASP A 323 -8.10 -16.45 -6.35
CA ASP A 323 -7.16 -16.60 -7.48
C ASP A 323 -5.71 -16.33 -7.01
N GLU A 324 -5.03 -17.40 -6.61
CA GLU A 324 -3.63 -17.34 -6.17
C GLU A 324 -2.68 -16.80 -7.24
N SER A 325 -3.03 -16.92 -8.53
CA SER A 325 -2.21 -16.40 -9.62
C SER A 325 -2.05 -14.87 -9.55
N ILE A 326 -3.04 -14.15 -9.01
CA ILE A 326 -3.00 -12.69 -8.82
C ILE A 326 -1.98 -12.33 -7.74
N LYS A 327 -1.95 -13.07 -6.62
CA LYS A 327 -0.98 -12.84 -5.55
C LYS A 327 0.45 -13.11 -6.03
N VAL A 328 0.63 -14.21 -6.76
CA VAL A 328 1.92 -14.54 -7.39
C VAL A 328 2.34 -13.44 -8.38
N ALA A 329 1.41 -12.94 -9.20
CA ALA A 329 1.68 -11.88 -10.16
C ALA A 329 2.01 -10.55 -9.46
N LEU A 330 1.30 -10.20 -8.38
CA LEU A 330 1.59 -9.01 -7.55
C LEU A 330 3.02 -9.07 -6.98
N ASN A 331 3.45 -10.25 -6.53
CA ASN A 331 4.79 -10.42 -5.98
C ASN A 331 5.89 -10.41 -7.06
N LYS A 332 5.66 -11.05 -8.21
CA LYS A 332 6.70 -11.28 -9.23
C LYS A 332 6.73 -10.21 -10.33
N LYS A 333 5.58 -9.67 -10.73
CA LYS A 333 5.48 -8.75 -11.89
C LYS A 333 5.52 -7.27 -11.50
N ILE A 334 5.23 -6.94 -10.24
CA ILE A 334 5.19 -5.55 -9.77
C ILE A 334 6.49 -5.21 -9.05
N SER A 335 7.09 -4.05 -9.41
CA SER A 335 8.28 -3.58 -8.71
C SER A 335 7.93 -3.19 -7.26
N ARG A 336 8.84 -3.49 -6.36
CA ARG A 336 8.63 -3.25 -4.91
C ARG A 336 8.50 -1.77 -4.58
N GLU A 337 9.09 -0.88 -5.40
CA GLU A 337 8.92 0.57 -5.30
C GLU A 337 7.45 0.98 -5.51
N ARG A 338 6.78 0.40 -6.53
CA ARG A 338 5.35 0.67 -6.78
C ARG A 338 4.48 0.16 -5.63
N VAL A 339 4.80 -1.01 -5.08
CA VAL A 339 4.12 -1.53 -3.87
C VAL A 339 4.30 -0.57 -2.70
N GLY A 340 5.53 -0.13 -2.44
CA GLY A 340 5.83 0.82 -1.37
C GLY A 340 5.09 2.15 -1.50
N ILE A 341 4.98 2.70 -2.72
CA ILE A 341 4.22 3.93 -2.98
C ILE A 341 2.74 3.77 -2.59
N GLU A 342 2.11 2.64 -2.92
CA GLU A 342 0.72 2.39 -2.53
C GLU A 342 0.58 2.25 -1.00
N ILE A 343 1.51 1.54 -0.35
CA ILE A 343 1.54 1.39 1.12
C ILE A 343 1.76 2.75 1.81
N ASP A 344 2.68 3.57 1.33
CA ASP A 344 2.92 4.91 1.89
C ASP A 344 1.66 5.78 1.82
N LYS A 345 0.97 5.76 0.67
CA LYS A 345 -0.31 6.47 0.49
C LYS A 345 -1.43 5.92 1.38
N MET A 346 -1.43 4.62 1.70
CA MET A 346 -2.38 4.03 2.65
C MET A 346 -2.09 4.47 4.08
N ILE A 347 -0.83 4.45 4.49
CA ILE A 347 -0.41 4.82 5.86
C ILE A 347 -0.64 6.32 6.11
N LYS A 348 -0.38 7.18 5.12
CA LYS A 348 -0.63 8.63 5.18
C LYS A 348 -2.10 9.00 4.92
N GLY A 349 -2.89 8.04 4.48
CA GLY A 349 -4.30 8.24 4.19
C GLY A 349 -5.15 8.41 5.44
N PRO A 350 -6.44 8.73 5.27
CA PRO A 350 -7.34 9.00 6.39
C PRO A 350 -7.64 7.77 7.24
N ASP A 351 -7.55 6.55 6.67
CA ASP A 351 -7.83 5.32 7.41
C ASP A 351 -6.78 4.21 7.15
N PRO A 352 -5.60 4.31 7.79
CA PRO A 352 -4.59 3.26 7.72
C PRO A 352 -5.06 1.95 8.37
N VAL A 353 -6.02 1.99 9.31
CA VAL A 353 -6.57 0.79 9.95
C VAL A 353 -7.37 -0.03 8.95
N GLN A 354 -8.27 0.59 8.17
CA GLN A 354 -9.02 -0.10 7.13
C GLN A 354 -8.08 -0.67 6.05
N ALA A 355 -7.00 0.05 5.72
CA ALA A 355 -6.03 -0.42 4.74
C ALA A 355 -5.37 -1.73 5.17
N ILE A 356 -4.86 -1.80 6.41
CA ILE A 356 -4.21 -3.03 6.90
C ILE A 356 -5.23 -4.14 7.16
N ASP A 357 -6.45 -3.81 7.60
CA ASP A 357 -7.53 -4.78 7.74
C ASP A 357 -7.83 -5.50 6.43
N LEU A 358 -7.96 -4.75 5.34
CA LEU A 358 -8.16 -5.31 4.00
C LEU A 358 -6.95 -6.13 3.53
N ILE A 359 -5.72 -5.68 3.75
CA ILE A 359 -4.51 -6.43 3.40
C ILE A 359 -4.48 -7.79 4.13
N VAL A 360 -4.79 -7.81 5.42
CA VAL A 360 -4.80 -9.03 6.23
C VAL A 360 -5.94 -9.97 5.82
N ASN A 361 -7.17 -9.45 5.73
CA ASN A 361 -8.36 -10.26 5.46
C ASN A 361 -8.41 -10.79 4.01
N LEU A 362 -7.78 -10.11 3.05
CA LEU A 362 -7.66 -10.59 1.68
C LEU A 362 -6.45 -11.53 1.47
N GLY A 363 -5.71 -11.86 2.55
CA GLY A 363 -4.56 -12.77 2.48
C GLY A 363 -3.39 -12.22 1.68
N LEU A 364 -3.16 -10.89 1.74
CA LEU A 364 -2.11 -10.21 0.99
C LEU A 364 -0.90 -9.83 1.86
N TYR A 365 -0.96 -10.07 3.18
CA TYR A 365 0.06 -9.60 4.09
C TYR A 365 1.46 -10.09 3.71
N ASP A 366 1.64 -11.39 3.50
CA ASP A 366 2.94 -11.99 3.17
C ASP A 366 3.40 -11.67 1.73
N VAL A 367 2.49 -11.23 0.88
CA VAL A 367 2.79 -10.78 -0.49
C VAL A 367 3.32 -9.35 -0.49
N VAL A 368 2.70 -8.49 0.30
CA VAL A 368 3.06 -7.07 0.43
C VAL A 368 4.33 -6.91 1.27
N PHE A 369 4.33 -7.51 2.45
CA PHE A 369 5.43 -7.48 3.42
C PHE A 369 6.24 -8.77 3.35
N SER A 370 6.70 -9.13 2.16
CA SER A 370 7.41 -10.40 1.93
C SER A 370 8.66 -10.49 2.79
N PRO A 371 8.82 -11.55 3.61
CA PRO A 371 10.07 -11.78 4.35
C PRO A 371 11.21 -12.17 3.38
N PRO A 372 12.47 -12.20 3.87
CA PRO A 372 13.56 -12.77 3.09
C PRO A 372 13.30 -14.25 2.76
N PRO A 373 14.01 -14.83 1.78
CA PRO A 373 13.91 -16.25 1.47
C PRO A 373 14.04 -17.12 2.72
N GLN A 374 13.25 -18.19 2.80
CA GLN A 374 13.15 -19.04 4.00
C GLN A 374 14.49 -19.63 4.44
N GLU A 375 15.38 -19.94 3.49
CA GLU A 375 16.72 -20.44 3.74
C GLU A 375 17.64 -19.45 4.49
N ASN A 376 17.31 -18.16 4.44
CA ASN A 376 18.04 -17.09 5.13
C ASN A 376 17.49 -16.80 6.54
N ILE A 377 16.31 -17.32 6.89
CA ILE A 377 15.70 -17.11 8.20
C ILE A 377 16.41 -18.00 9.23
N VAL A 378 16.94 -17.37 10.28
CA VAL A 378 17.77 -18.05 11.30
C VAL A 378 16.94 -18.42 12.52
N SER A 379 16.10 -17.51 12.98
CA SER A 379 15.34 -17.74 14.21
C SER A 379 14.05 -16.92 14.26
N GLY A 380 13.20 -17.31 15.19
CA GLY A 380 11.92 -16.66 15.48
C GLY A 380 10.76 -17.18 14.63
N ASN A 381 9.57 -16.90 15.10
CA ASN A 381 8.32 -17.25 14.43
C ASN A 381 7.57 -15.98 14.05
N LEU A 382 6.96 -16.00 12.87
CA LEU A 382 6.05 -14.95 12.45
C LEU A 382 4.86 -14.90 13.42
N ARG A 383 4.63 -13.74 14.03
CA ARG A 383 3.37 -13.51 14.75
C ARG A 383 2.23 -13.44 13.75
N ALA A 384 1.04 -13.90 14.17
CA ALA A 384 -0.12 -13.82 13.28
C ALA A 384 -0.33 -12.38 12.78
N PRO A 385 -0.55 -12.16 11.47
CA PRO A 385 -0.75 -10.81 10.91
C PRO A 385 -1.85 -10.00 11.61
N LYS A 386 -2.85 -10.66 12.25
CA LYS A 386 -3.88 -9.98 13.06
C LYS A 386 -3.31 -9.05 14.15
N PHE A 387 -2.10 -9.31 14.66
CA PHE A 387 -1.50 -8.44 15.68
C PHE A 387 -1.19 -7.04 15.14
N CYS A 388 -0.80 -6.90 13.88
CA CYS A 388 -0.60 -5.58 13.29
C CYS A 388 -1.91 -4.79 13.22
N LEU A 389 -3.02 -5.46 12.92
CA LEU A 389 -4.34 -4.85 12.90
C LEU A 389 -4.80 -4.40 14.30
N ILE A 390 -4.59 -5.25 15.32
CA ILE A 390 -4.94 -4.91 16.70
C ILE A 390 -4.18 -3.65 17.15
N VAL A 391 -2.86 -3.61 16.94
CA VAL A 391 -2.04 -2.43 17.30
C VAL A 391 -2.45 -1.20 16.49
N ALA A 392 -2.73 -1.33 15.20
CA ALA A 392 -3.21 -0.21 14.38
C ALA A 392 -4.56 0.35 14.90
N LYS A 393 -5.49 -0.52 15.33
CA LYS A 393 -6.75 -0.12 15.96
C LYS A 393 -6.52 0.61 17.30
N ILE A 394 -5.64 0.08 18.16
CA ILE A 394 -5.28 0.73 19.43
C ILE A 394 -4.66 2.11 19.17
N LEU A 395 -3.72 2.20 18.24
CA LEU A 395 -3.11 3.49 17.87
C LEU A 395 -4.16 4.48 17.36
N SER A 396 -5.06 4.05 16.49
CA SER A 396 -6.15 4.89 15.98
C SER A 396 -7.04 5.39 17.12
N TRP A 397 -7.40 4.52 18.07
CA TRP A 397 -8.18 4.89 19.24
C TRP A 397 -7.42 5.87 20.15
N LEU A 398 -6.15 5.60 20.47
CA LEU A 398 -5.32 6.50 21.29
C LEU A 398 -5.10 7.88 20.64
N LEU A 399 -5.05 7.95 19.31
CA LEU A 399 -4.90 9.18 18.55
C LEU A 399 -6.23 9.91 18.28
N SER A 400 -7.37 9.27 18.55
CA SER A 400 -8.70 9.83 18.32
C SER A 400 -9.19 10.66 19.53
N ASN A 401 -10.20 11.48 19.27
CA ASN A 401 -10.89 12.22 20.33
C ASN A 401 -11.65 11.33 21.32
N GLU A 402 -11.84 10.04 21.01
CA GLU A 402 -12.52 9.08 21.89
C GLU A 402 -11.70 8.74 23.13
N SER A 403 -10.38 8.97 23.08
CA SER A 403 -9.46 8.76 24.20
C SER A 403 -9.30 9.97 25.11
N LYS A 404 -10.11 11.04 24.93
CA LYS A 404 -10.02 12.30 25.74
C LYS A 404 -10.15 12.10 27.24
N ASP A 405 -10.88 11.09 27.67
CA ASP A 405 -11.01 10.76 29.08
C ASP A 405 -9.72 10.17 29.70
N TYR A 406 -8.70 9.96 28.86
CA TYR A 406 -7.39 9.49 29.25
C TYR A 406 -6.39 10.63 29.03
N ASN A 407 -5.77 11.14 30.08
CA ASN A 407 -4.83 12.29 30.04
C ASN A 407 -3.63 12.10 29.08
N VAL A 408 -3.36 10.86 28.67
CA VAL A 408 -2.35 10.50 27.66
C VAL A 408 -2.62 11.21 26.32
N HIS A 409 -3.88 11.54 26.04
CA HIS A 409 -4.34 12.16 24.80
C HIS A 409 -3.67 13.53 24.52
N THR A 410 -3.45 14.38 25.55
CA THR A 410 -2.91 15.75 25.36
C THR A 410 -1.52 15.79 24.76
N ILE A 411 -0.72 14.74 24.95
CA ILE A 411 0.65 14.65 24.45
C ILE A 411 0.69 14.10 23.04
N PHE A 412 -0.16 13.13 22.76
CA PHE A 412 -0.18 12.44 21.46
C PHE A 412 -0.90 13.22 20.36
N HIS A 413 -1.72 14.23 20.72
CA HIS A 413 -2.28 15.16 19.73
C HIS A 413 -1.24 16.07 19.06
N GLN A 414 -0.05 16.18 19.63
CA GLN A 414 1.03 17.02 19.08
C GLN A 414 1.88 16.29 18.04
N LEU A 415 1.63 14.97 17.81
CA LEU A 415 2.39 14.20 16.83
C LEU A 415 2.10 14.69 15.41
N ASN A 416 3.18 14.97 14.68
CA ASN A 416 3.10 15.32 13.26
C ASN A 416 2.82 14.09 12.39
N GLU A 417 2.48 14.33 11.11
CA GLU A 417 2.10 13.28 10.19
C GLU A 417 3.22 12.23 9.94
N ASN A 418 4.50 12.64 10.00
CA ASN A 418 5.62 11.70 9.87
C ASN A 418 5.77 10.79 11.09
N GLU A 419 5.44 11.29 12.28
CA GLU A 419 5.43 10.50 13.51
C GLU A 419 4.28 9.51 13.52
N LYS A 420 3.07 9.95 13.14
CA LYS A 420 1.91 9.05 12.97
C LYS A 420 2.19 7.98 11.92
N ARG A 421 2.78 8.36 10.77
CA ARG A 421 3.22 7.43 9.73
C ARG A 421 4.17 6.37 10.27
N ALA A 422 5.15 6.76 11.08
CA ALA A 422 6.10 5.83 11.67
C ALA A 422 5.43 4.83 12.63
N LEU A 423 4.46 5.28 13.43
CA LEU A 423 3.70 4.42 14.33
C LEU A 423 2.91 3.34 13.57
N TYR A 424 2.17 3.71 12.52
CA TYR A 424 1.46 2.74 11.70
C TYR A 424 2.40 1.80 10.95
N LEU A 425 3.53 2.30 10.44
CA LEU A 425 4.53 1.46 9.80
C LEU A 425 5.14 0.46 10.78
N ALA A 426 5.42 0.88 12.02
CA ALA A 426 5.88 -0.02 13.08
C ALA A 426 4.83 -1.09 13.41
N ALA A 427 3.55 -0.70 13.48
CA ALA A 427 2.45 -1.64 13.67
C ALA A 427 2.39 -2.67 12.54
N TYR A 428 2.52 -2.23 11.28
CA TYR A 428 2.50 -3.13 10.12
C TYR A 428 3.69 -4.10 10.11
N ALA A 429 4.86 -3.68 10.59
CA ALA A 429 6.05 -4.51 10.68
C ALA A 429 6.13 -5.41 11.95
N LEU A 430 5.25 -5.17 12.94
CA LEU A 430 5.27 -5.85 14.23
C LEU A 430 5.26 -7.39 14.16
N PRO A 431 4.53 -8.04 13.24
CA PRO A 431 4.56 -9.49 13.12
C PRO A 431 5.96 -10.09 12.95
N TYR A 432 6.91 -9.33 12.43
CA TYR A 432 8.30 -9.73 12.20
C TYR A 432 9.26 -9.34 13.34
N LYS A 433 8.77 -8.77 14.46
CA LYS A 433 9.63 -8.23 15.54
C LYS A 433 10.67 -9.24 16.04
N ASP A 434 10.25 -10.48 16.24
CA ASP A 434 11.07 -11.50 16.90
C ASP A 434 11.79 -12.43 15.91
N MET A 435 11.73 -12.12 14.61
CA MET A 435 12.37 -12.91 13.57
C MET A 435 13.72 -12.32 13.16
N THR A 436 14.71 -13.19 12.94
CA THR A 436 16.02 -12.80 12.42
C THR A 436 16.36 -13.57 11.15
N TYR A 437 17.13 -12.94 10.27
CA TYR A 437 17.68 -13.54 9.06
C TYR A 437 19.17 -13.23 8.93
N THR A 438 19.88 -14.00 8.12
CA THR A 438 21.30 -13.78 7.85
C THR A 438 21.47 -13.15 6.47
N GLU A 439 22.17 -12.02 6.42
CA GLU A 439 22.63 -11.38 5.19
C GLU A 439 24.14 -11.20 5.25
N LYS A 440 24.87 -11.81 4.29
CA LYS A 440 26.35 -11.76 4.24
C LYS A 440 27.04 -12.18 5.55
N GLY A 441 26.47 -13.17 6.24
CA GLY A 441 27.00 -13.68 7.50
C GLY A 441 26.63 -12.86 8.75
N ILE A 442 25.86 -11.77 8.60
CA ILE A 442 25.43 -10.93 9.72
C ILE A 442 23.94 -11.20 10.00
N SER A 443 23.62 -11.50 11.27
CA SER A 443 22.24 -11.67 11.71
C SER A 443 21.55 -10.31 11.85
N GLN A 444 20.38 -10.18 11.26
CA GLN A 444 19.58 -8.96 11.29
C GLN A 444 18.10 -9.26 11.52
N PRO A 445 17.31 -8.32 12.10
CA PRO A 445 15.86 -8.49 12.22
C PRO A 445 15.15 -8.50 10.88
N VAL A 446 14.18 -9.42 10.70
CA VAL A 446 13.42 -9.56 9.45
C VAL A 446 12.62 -8.30 9.08
N TYR A 447 12.09 -7.56 10.06
CA TYR A 447 11.37 -6.31 9.79
C TYR A 447 12.22 -5.27 9.03
N GLN A 448 13.57 -5.27 9.21
CA GLN A 448 14.44 -4.36 8.45
C GLN A 448 14.46 -4.73 6.97
N TYR A 449 14.51 -6.04 6.66
CA TYR A 449 14.40 -6.52 5.29
C TYR A 449 13.05 -6.11 4.67
N VAL A 450 11.96 -6.34 5.40
CA VAL A 450 10.61 -6.02 4.94
C VAL A 450 10.48 -4.53 4.58
N ILE A 451 10.95 -3.63 5.44
CA ILE A 451 10.86 -2.19 5.19
C ILE A 451 11.75 -1.78 4.02
N ARG A 452 13.00 -2.27 3.97
CA ARG A 452 13.99 -1.87 2.97
C ARG A 452 13.77 -2.53 1.62
N GLU A 453 13.48 -3.84 1.60
CA GLU A 453 13.44 -4.63 0.37
C GLU A 453 12.02 -4.88 -0.13
N SER A 454 11.06 -5.12 0.76
CA SER A 454 9.71 -5.50 0.34
C SER A 454 8.81 -4.32 0.03
N ILE A 455 9.02 -3.18 0.68
CA ILE A 455 8.27 -1.94 0.40
C ILE A 455 9.18 -0.77 0.02
N LYS A 456 10.50 -0.98 -0.08
CA LYS A 456 11.49 -0.01 -0.57
C LYS A 456 11.45 1.35 0.12
N PHE A 457 11.25 1.37 1.44
CA PHE A 457 11.32 2.59 2.22
C PHE A 457 12.76 2.95 2.58
N SER A 458 12.98 4.16 3.08
CA SER A 458 14.29 4.71 3.35
C SER A 458 15.01 4.04 4.53
N ASN A 459 16.33 4.19 4.60
CA ASN A 459 17.11 3.75 5.77
C ASN A 459 16.71 4.52 7.04
N ASP A 460 16.25 5.76 6.91
CA ASP A 460 15.73 6.54 8.05
C ASP A 460 14.45 5.90 8.61
N ASP A 461 13.55 5.43 7.72
CA ASP A 461 12.39 4.64 8.14
C ASP A 461 12.81 3.36 8.87
N VAL A 462 13.79 2.61 8.32
CA VAL A 462 14.32 1.40 8.97
C VAL A 462 14.84 1.70 10.37
N ASN A 463 15.64 2.76 10.53
CA ASN A 463 16.22 3.14 11.82
C ASN A 463 15.13 3.55 12.83
N LYS A 464 14.15 4.33 12.38
CA LYS A 464 13.03 4.78 13.21
C LYS A 464 12.18 3.61 13.70
N ILE A 465 11.83 2.69 12.79
CA ILE A 465 11.06 1.50 13.13
C ILE A 465 11.86 0.53 14.02
N LYS A 466 13.15 0.36 13.75
CA LYS A 466 14.04 -0.40 14.63
C LYS A 466 13.97 0.11 16.05
N LYS A 467 14.06 1.43 16.26
CA LYS A 467 13.99 2.05 17.57
C LYS A 467 12.64 1.79 18.25
N LEU A 468 11.53 2.01 17.54
CA LEU A 468 10.19 1.75 18.07
C LEU A 468 10.02 0.30 18.51
N LEU A 469 10.38 -0.67 17.66
CA LEU A 469 10.20 -2.09 17.95
C LEU A 469 11.13 -2.60 19.05
N SER A 470 12.41 -2.16 19.08
CA SER A 470 13.38 -2.63 20.08
C SER A 470 13.16 -2.03 21.47
N SER A 471 12.52 -0.87 21.57
CA SER A 471 12.31 -0.18 22.84
C SER A 471 11.04 -0.60 23.57
N ILE A 472 10.15 -1.41 22.96
CA ILE A 472 8.87 -1.82 23.57
C ILE A 472 9.06 -2.37 24.98
N ASP A 473 9.88 -3.42 25.11
CA ASP A 473 10.04 -4.15 26.36
C ASP A 473 10.76 -3.29 27.43
N PHE A 474 11.72 -2.47 26.98
CA PHE A 474 12.41 -1.49 27.85
C PHE A 474 11.42 -0.47 28.43
N VAL A 475 10.58 0.14 27.60
CA VAL A 475 9.61 1.15 28.02
C VAL A 475 8.56 0.55 28.96
N ILE A 476 7.95 -0.60 28.58
CA ILE A 476 6.95 -1.27 29.41
C ILE A 476 7.53 -1.58 30.79
N LYS A 477 8.75 -2.12 30.85
CA LYS A 477 9.43 -2.41 32.11
C LYS A 477 9.65 -1.13 32.93
N THR A 478 10.16 -0.07 32.30
CA THR A 478 10.47 1.21 32.97
C THR A 478 9.21 1.87 33.53
N VAL A 479 8.12 1.93 32.76
CA VAL A 479 6.84 2.50 33.21
C VAL A 479 6.20 1.65 34.30
N SER A 480 6.41 0.32 34.32
CA SER A 480 5.86 -0.60 35.30
C SER A 480 6.62 -0.63 36.62
N GLN A 481 7.86 -0.12 36.70
CA GLN A 481 8.68 -0.09 37.91
C GLN A 481 8.18 0.88 39.00
N ASN A 482 6.97 1.43 38.85
CA ASN A 482 6.26 2.27 39.85
C ASN A 482 7.14 3.33 40.56
N ASN A 483 6.87 3.71 41.76
CA ASN A 483 7.40 4.88 42.46
C ASN A 483 8.93 5.10 42.44
N GLU A 484 9.77 4.09 42.26
CA GLU A 484 11.22 4.24 42.29
C GLU A 484 11.74 5.08 41.11
N VAL A 485 11.29 4.79 39.89
CA VAL A 485 11.72 5.55 38.68
C VAL A 485 11.07 6.93 38.65
N LEU A 486 9.82 7.06 39.12
CA LEU A 486 9.12 8.35 39.17
C LEU A 486 9.73 9.34 40.17
N THR A 487 10.43 8.85 41.21
CA THR A 487 11.09 9.71 42.21
C THR A 487 12.51 10.10 41.79
N ASP A 488 13.14 9.30 40.92
CA ASP A 488 14.54 9.51 40.49
C ASP A 488 14.62 10.35 39.19
N ARG A 489 14.93 11.65 39.34
CA ARG A 489 15.20 12.55 38.21
C ARG A 489 16.26 11.99 37.24
N ARG A 490 17.30 11.32 37.77
CA ARG A 490 18.40 10.78 37.00
C ARG A 490 17.94 9.59 36.13
N GLY A 491 17.21 8.64 36.71
CA GLY A 491 16.68 7.50 36.01
C GLY A 491 15.75 7.90 34.86
N LEU A 492 14.82 8.84 35.12
CA LEU A 492 13.96 9.40 34.07
C LEU A 492 14.76 10.12 32.98
N GLY A 493 15.76 10.93 33.38
CA GLY A 493 16.61 11.64 32.40
C GLY A 493 17.40 10.70 31.52
N LEU A 494 17.92 9.59 32.05
CA LEU A 494 18.60 8.56 31.28
C LEU A 494 17.65 7.83 30.32
N CYS A 495 16.42 7.52 30.77
CA CYS A 495 15.40 6.93 29.93
C CYS A 495 15.07 7.83 28.72
N ILE A 496 14.85 9.13 28.93
CA ILE A 496 14.56 10.08 27.85
C ILE A 496 15.76 10.24 26.90
N ARG A 497 16.99 10.19 27.41
CA ARG A 497 18.20 10.21 26.57
C ARG A 497 18.32 8.96 25.69
N GLU A 498 18.04 7.79 26.23
CA GLU A 498 18.01 6.53 25.46
C GLU A 498 16.97 6.59 24.35
N LEU A 499 15.77 7.08 24.67
CA LEU A 499 14.68 7.23 23.69
C LEU A 499 14.87 8.43 22.75
N ASN A 500 15.72 9.40 23.11
CA ASN A 500 16.03 10.59 22.31
C ASN A 500 14.76 11.41 21.97
N SER A 501 14.78 12.13 20.84
CA SER A 501 13.63 12.90 20.32
C SER A 501 12.38 12.07 20.08
N ASP A 502 12.52 10.75 19.88
CA ASP A 502 11.42 9.83 19.58
C ASP A 502 10.71 9.30 20.84
N TRP A 503 11.05 9.81 22.05
CA TRP A 503 10.45 9.32 23.29
C TRP A 503 8.91 9.35 23.31
N PRO A 504 8.22 10.39 22.76
CA PRO A 504 6.75 10.39 22.77
C PRO A 504 6.15 9.28 21.91
N THR A 505 6.68 9.10 20.67
CA THR A 505 6.22 8.05 19.76
C THR A 505 6.54 6.67 20.31
N THR A 506 7.69 6.49 20.98
CA THR A 506 8.10 5.22 21.56
C THR A 506 7.23 4.85 22.76
N LEU A 507 6.90 5.80 23.62
CA LEU A 507 5.95 5.58 24.74
C LEU A 507 4.56 5.18 24.21
N LEU A 508 4.04 5.89 23.21
CA LEU A 508 2.74 5.58 22.61
C LEU A 508 2.73 4.19 21.99
N PHE A 509 3.82 3.84 21.28
CA PHE A 509 3.92 2.51 20.65
C PHE A 509 4.04 1.40 21.69
N ALA A 510 4.79 1.61 22.78
CA ALA A 510 4.88 0.65 23.89
C ALA A 510 3.52 0.49 24.60
N LEU A 511 2.81 1.58 24.89
CA LEU A 511 1.46 1.56 25.43
C LEU A 511 0.52 0.75 24.55
N SER A 512 0.54 1.00 23.24
CA SER A 512 -0.32 0.25 22.30
C SER A 512 -0.03 -1.26 22.33
N ASN A 513 1.22 -1.66 22.52
CA ASN A 513 1.60 -3.07 22.63
C ASN A 513 1.19 -3.70 23.99
N GLU A 514 1.32 -2.96 25.11
CA GLU A 514 0.87 -3.42 26.42
C GLU A 514 -0.64 -3.63 26.48
N LEU A 515 -1.39 -2.87 25.68
CA LEU A 515 -2.85 -2.99 25.60
C LEU A 515 -3.35 -4.16 24.71
N ILE A 516 -2.50 -4.81 23.90
CA ILE A 516 -2.91 -5.90 22.99
C ILE A 516 -3.77 -6.95 23.68
N PRO A 517 -3.37 -7.54 24.85
CA PRO A 517 -4.14 -8.60 25.47
C PRO A 517 -5.54 -8.17 25.97
N LYS A 518 -5.76 -6.85 26.13
CA LYS A 518 -7.00 -6.28 26.64
C LYS A 518 -7.96 -5.86 25.52
N PHE A 519 -7.42 -5.68 24.32
CA PHE A 519 -8.16 -5.23 23.13
C PHE A 519 -8.78 -6.37 22.30
N GLU A 520 -8.50 -7.63 22.61
CA GLU A 520 -9.18 -8.76 21.96
C GLU A 520 -10.69 -8.79 22.26
N TYR A 521 -11.15 -8.00 23.25
CA TYR A 521 -12.55 -7.91 23.70
C TYR A 521 -13.10 -6.48 23.56
N MET A 522 -12.92 -5.85 22.40
CA MET A 522 -13.14 -4.41 22.17
C MET A 522 -14.56 -3.86 22.42
N ASP A 523 -15.57 -4.67 22.53
CA ASP A 523 -16.95 -4.18 22.76
C ASP A 523 -17.15 -3.48 24.12
N GLN A 524 -16.15 -3.50 25.02
CA GLN A 524 -16.22 -2.97 26.39
C GLN A 524 -15.05 -2.04 26.77
N VAL A 525 -14.33 -1.45 25.80
CA VAL A 525 -13.10 -0.64 26.06
C VAL A 525 -13.34 0.52 27.04
N LYS A 526 -14.50 1.19 26.97
CA LYS A 526 -14.78 2.39 27.78
C LYS A 526 -14.91 2.12 29.29
N GLU A 527 -15.18 0.91 29.71
CA GLU A 527 -15.39 0.54 31.12
C GLU A 527 -14.32 -0.40 31.70
N ASN A 528 -13.33 -0.80 30.90
CA ASN A 528 -12.32 -1.75 31.35
C ASN A 528 -11.34 -1.10 32.34
N LYS A 529 -11.41 -1.53 33.62
CA LYS A 529 -10.58 -1.03 34.73
C LYS A 529 -9.09 -1.22 34.46
N GLU A 530 -8.69 -2.32 33.84
CA GLU A 530 -7.27 -2.61 33.55
C GLU A 530 -6.70 -1.67 32.49
N ILE A 531 -7.49 -1.33 31.45
CA ILE A 531 -7.11 -0.33 30.45
C ILE A 531 -6.90 1.03 31.10
N LYS A 532 -7.79 1.42 32.02
CA LYS A 532 -7.65 2.67 32.79
C LYS A 532 -6.38 2.66 33.65
N GLU A 533 -6.09 1.56 34.31
CA GLU A 533 -4.89 1.42 35.16
C GLU A 533 -3.60 1.52 34.33
N ILE A 534 -3.53 0.84 33.17
CA ILE A 534 -2.38 0.92 32.25
C ILE A 534 -2.21 2.38 31.76
N ASN A 535 -3.27 3.00 31.24
CA ASN A 535 -3.20 4.39 30.78
C ASN A 535 -2.75 5.35 31.88
N ASN A 536 -3.24 5.20 33.12
CA ASN A 536 -2.85 6.04 34.25
C ASN A 536 -1.36 5.89 34.59
N LYS A 537 -0.74 4.73 34.42
CA LYS A 537 0.70 4.56 34.64
C LYS A 537 1.48 5.41 33.63
N TYR A 538 1.14 5.34 32.35
CA TYR A 538 1.79 6.15 31.30
C TYR A 538 1.53 7.64 31.49
N THR A 539 0.33 8.04 31.87
CA THR A 539 -0.01 9.42 32.18
C THR A 539 0.90 9.97 33.27
N LYS A 540 0.99 9.28 34.44
CA LYS A 540 1.86 9.71 35.55
C LYS A 540 3.33 9.78 35.14
N PHE A 541 3.80 8.82 34.31
CA PHE A 541 5.17 8.82 33.81
C PHE A 541 5.45 10.06 32.95
N ILE A 542 4.52 10.41 32.08
CA ILE A 542 4.65 11.57 31.19
C ILE A 542 4.53 12.88 31.97
N GLU A 543 3.55 13.02 32.87
CA GLU A 543 3.40 14.18 33.76
C GLU A 543 4.69 14.44 34.52
N ARG A 544 5.31 13.38 35.05
CA ARG A 544 6.58 13.51 35.79
C ARG A 544 7.75 13.97 34.92
N ILE A 545 7.81 13.57 33.65
CA ILE A 545 8.80 14.07 32.69
C ILE A 545 8.68 15.58 32.54
N TYR A 546 7.46 16.10 32.38
CA TYR A 546 7.20 17.54 32.24
C TYR A 546 7.45 18.33 33.55
N GLU A 547 7.00 17.82 34.71
CA GLU A 547 7.26 18.40 36.00
C GLU A 547 8.76 18.60 36.27
N LEU A 548 9.56 17.60 35.88
CA LEU A 548 11.01 17.63 36.06
C LEU A 548 11.73 18.36 34.92
N LYS A 549 11.01 18.86 33.90
CA LYS A 549 11.56 19.53 32.71
C LYS A 549 12.59 18.65 31.98
N LEU A 550 12.26 17.38 31.74
CA LEU A 550 13.16 16.41 31.11
C LEU A 550 12.82 16.17 29.64
N GLU A 551 11.77 16.76 29.10
CA GLU A 551 11.25 16.53 27.74
C GLU A 551 12.27 16.79 26.63
N LYS A 552 13.30 17.63 26.90
CA LYS A 552 14.36 17.99 25.96
C LYS A 552 15.77 17.61 26.43
N VAL A 553 15.88 16.85 27.51
CA VAL A 553 17.19 16.54 28.14
C VAL A 553 18.15 15.79 27.21
N TYR A 554 17.63 15.12 26.18
CA TYR A 554 18.43 14.44 25.15
C TYR A 554 19.27 15.41 24.29
N SER A 555 18.85 16.66 24.15
CA SER A 555 19.57 17.69 23.36
C SER A 555 20.57 18.50 24.20
N GLU A 556 20.52 18.39 25.52
CA GLU A 556 21.35 19.19 26.44
C GLU A 556 22.73 18.54 26.65
N LYS A 557 23.77 19.13 26.06
CA LYS A 557 25.15 18.65 26.17
C LYS A 557 25.80 18.89 27.55
N HIS A 558 25.39 19.92 28.28
CA HIS A 558 26.02 20.32 29.52
C HIS A 558 25.81 19.36 30.71
N LEU A 559 24.70 18.63 30.75
CA LEU A 559 24.42 17.69 31.83
C LEU A 559 25.28 16.43 31.78
N LEU A 560 25.90 16.08 30.65
CA LEU A 560 26.82 14.93 30.54
C LEU A 560 28.09 15.16 31.37
N ASN A 561 28.67 16.36 31.37
CA ASN A 561 29.88 16.68 32.11
C ASN A 561 29.62 16.75 33.62
N GLN A 562 28.45 17.22 34.04
CA GLN A 562 28.10 17.29 35.47
C GLN A 562 27.75 15.92 36.04
N MET A 563 27.06 15.04 35.27
CA MET A 563 26.80 13.66 35.68
C MET A 563 28.06 12.79 35.73
N VAL A 564 29.06 13.07 34.89
CA VAL A 564 30.37 12.37 34.94
C VAL A 564 31.19 12.85 36.13
N LEU A 565 31.07 14.13 36.54
CA LEU A 565 31.72 14.67 37.72
C LEU A 565 31.09 14.13 39.02
N ASP A 566 29.79 13.92 39.05
CA ASP A 566 29.06 13.33 40.18
C ASP A 566 29.27 11.81 40.33
N LEU A 567 29.86 11.15 39.32
CA LEU A 567 30.24 9.73 39.35
C LEU A 567 31.66 9.49 39.91
N ASN A 568 32.44 10.57 40.03
CA ASN A 568 33.83 10.50 40.53
C ASN A 568 33.97 11.09 41.96
N CYS A 569 32.88 11.38 42.61
CA CYS A 569 32.74 11.68 44.06
C CYS A 569 31.89 10.56 44.73
#